data_d261993df9fc78bf89b162c833ba097a
#
_entry.id   d261993df9fc78bf89b162c833ba097a
#
_cell.length_a   1.000
_cell.length_b   1.000
_cell.length_c   1.000
_cell.angle_alpha   90.00
_cell.angle_beta   90.00
_cell.angle_gamma   90.00
#
_symmetry.space_group_name_H-M   'P 1'
#
loop_
_entity.id
_entity.type
_entity.pdbx_description
1 polymer ?
#
loop_
_entity_poly.entity_id
_entity_poly.type
_entity_poly.pdbx_seq_one_letter_code
_entity_poly.pdbx_strand_id
1 'polypeptide(L)'
;MNQIASVKDEHSVIHSTFTIERTYPQSPSRVFHAFADEATVRRWRIEGDGFAVAEFSFDFRVGGGEVSRFSYGGGPEIRLDAQFQDIVADRRIVFSYRMAVGPQPMSASLTTVELTPSGDGTRLTYTEQGAFFDGIDSAKGREEGTRGLLEALAAELQRSN
;
A
#
# COMPACT_ATOMS: atom_id res chain seq x y z
N MET A 1 -39.46 4.80 0.12
CA MET A 1 -39.02 3.98 1.24
C MET A 1 -37.55 3.68 1.16
N ASN A 2 -37.12 3.09 0.10
CA ASN A 2 -35.74 2.60 0.04
C ASN A 2 -34.74 3.62 -0.47
N GLN A 3 -35.20 4.73 -1.00
CA GLN A 3 -34.31 5.74 -1.53
C GLN A 3 -33.46 6.40 -0.48
N ILE A 4 -33.93 6.41 0.77
CA ILE A 4 -33.18 7.06 1.86
C ILE A 4 -31.85 6.35 2.09
N ALA A 5 -31.82 5.02 1.98
CA ALA A 5 -30.61 4.25 2.19
C ALA A 5 -29.57 4.51 1.09
N SER A 6 -30.00 4.66 -0.16
CA SER A 6 -29.05 4.94 -1.25
C SER A 6 -28.47 6.34 -1.17
N VAL A 7 -29.24 7.32 -0.66
CA VAL A 7 -28.73 8.68 -0.51
C VAL A 7 -27.66 8.76 0.56
N LYS A 8 -27.72 7.89 1.59
CA LYS A 8 -26.74 7.89 2.68
C LYS A 8 -25.34 7.54 2.24
N ASP A 9 -25.18 6.78 1.17
CA ASP A 9 -23.86 6.37 0.70
C ASP A 9 -23.17 7.44 -0.13
N GLU A 10 -23.92 8.44 -0.61
CA GLU A 10 -23.35 9.55 -1.35
C GLU A 10 -22.58 10.44 -0.39
N HIS A 11 -21.30 10.70 -0.74
CA HIS A 11 -20.43 11.58 0.02
C HIS A 11 -20.21 11.12 1.45
N SER A 12 -20.30 9.82 1.68
CA SER A 12 -19.99 9.25 2.99
C SER A 12 -18.48 9.15 3.19
N VAL A 13 -18.04 9.18 4.45
CA VAL A 13 -16.64 8.96 4.81
C VAL A 13 -16.62 8.03 6.02
N ILE A 14 -15.83 6.97 5.90
CA ILE A 14 -15.61 6.03 7.01
C ILE A 14 -14.13 6.06 7.36
N HIS A 15 -13.82 6.25 8.64
CA HIS A 15 -12.45 6.25 9.15
C HIS A 15 -12.13 4.89 9.73
N SER A 16 -10.91 4.42 9.50
CA SER A 16 -10.48 3.13 10.02
C SER A 16 -8.97 3.09 10.18
N THR A 17 -8.52 2.27 11.13
CA THR A 17 -7.09 2.00 11.34
C THR A 17 -6.93 0.50 11.45
N PHE A 18 -5.92 -0.05 10.77
CA PHE A 18 -5.52 -1.43 10.99
C PHE A 18 -4.02 -1.54 11.14
N THR A 19 -3.59 -2.61 11.81
CA THR A 19 -2.17 -2.92 11.99
C THR A 19 -1.94 -4.38 11.65
N ILE A 20 -0.92 -4.65 10.83
CA ILE A 20 -0.53 -5.99 10.45
C ILE A 20 0.92 -6.19 10.86
N GLU A 21 1.22 -7.33 11.50
CA GLU A 21 2.59 -7.69 11.83
C GLU A 21 3.01 -8.90 11.02
N ARG A 22 4.26 -8.86 10.57
CA ARG A 22 4.89 -9.98 9.84
C ARG A 22 6.32 -10.14 10.32
N THR A 23 6.80 -11.37 10.33
CA THR A 23 8.20 -11.66 10.60
C THR A 23 8.82 -12.26 9.35
N TYR A 24 9.95 -11.69 8.94
CA TYR A 24 10.70 -12.16 7.77
C TYR A 24 12.08 -12.61 8.21
N PRO A 25 12.64 -13.69 7.62
CA PRO A 25 13.99 -14.13 7.99
C PRO A 25 15.10 -13.21 7.48
N GLN A 26 14.79 -12.28 6.58
CA GLN A 26 15.78 -11.36 6.03
C GLN A 26 16.03 -10.18 6.98
N SER A 27 17.22 -9.58 6.89
CA SER A 27 17.63 -8.47 7.75
C SER A 27 16.78 -7.21 7.52
N PRO A 28 16.72 -6.29 8.49
CA PRO A 28 16.02 -5.01 8.29
C PRO A 28 16.52 -4.25 7.07
N SER A 29 17.81 -4.27 6.79
CA SER A 29 18.36 -3.61 5.60
C SER A 29 17.82 -4.23 4.31
N ARG A 30 17.72 -5.55 4.26
CA ARG A 30 17.17 -6.24 3.08
C ARG A 30 15.69 -5.94 2.90
N VAL A 31 14.93 -5.94 3.99
CA VAL A 31 13.49 -5.62 3.93
C VAL A 31 13.31 -4.16 3.52
N PHE A 32 14.09 -3.25 4.11
CA PHE A 32 14.02 -1.83 3.77
C PHE A 32 14.31 -1.61 2.29
N HIS A 33 15.33 -2.28 1.74
CA HIS A 33 15.67 -2.17 0.32
C HIS A 33 14.48 -2.53 -0.58
N ALA A 34 13.68 -3.52 -0.18
CA ALA A 34 12.53 -3.93 -0.97
C ALA A 34 11.43 -2.84 -1.03
N PHE A 35 11.41 -1.93 -0.06
CA PHE A 35 10.52 -0.76 -0.10
C PHE A 35 11.15 0.45 -0.79
N ALA A 36 12.47 0.48 -0.92
CA ALA A 36 13.21 1.67 -1.36
C ALA A 36 13.64 1.62 -2.82
N ASP A 37 13.84 0.43 -3.36
CA ASP A 37 14.35 0.26 -4.72
C ASP A 37 13.21 0.18 -5.73
N GLU A 38 13.22 1.08 -6.69
CA GLU A 38 12.12 1.24 -7.65
C GLU A 38 11.76 -0.06 -8.35
N ALA A 39 12.74 -0.75 -8.92
CA ALA A 39 12.49 -1.98 -9.67
C ALA A 39 11.93 -3.08 -8.76
N THR A 40 12.44 -3.18 -7.55
CA THR A 40 11.98 -4.17 -6.58
C THR A 40 10.54 -3.88 -6.14
N VAL A 41 10.24 -2.63 -5.79
CA VAL A 41 8.88 -2.21 -5.41
C VAL A 41 7.89 -2.56 -6.51
N ARG A 42 8.24 -2.24 -7.74
CA ARG A 42 7.38 -2.50 -8.88
C ARG A 42 7.07 -4.00 -9.00
N ARG A 43 8.08 -4.85 -8.82
CA ARG A 43 7.90 -6.30 -8.96
C ARG A 43 6.90 -6.87 -7.96
N TRP A 44 7.08 -6.57 -6.69
CA TRP A 44 6.21 -7.23 -5.70
C TRP A 44 4.86 -6.54 -5.53
N ARG A 45 4.74 -5.29 -5.95
CA ARG A 45 3.50 -4.56 -5.75
C ARG A 45 2.55 -4.60 -6.94
N ILE A 46 3.03 -4.46 -8.18
CA ILE A 46 2.13 -4.25 -9.31
C ILE A 46 2.52 -5.01 -10.58
N GLU A 47 3.49 -5.92 -10.53
CA GLU A 47 3.89 -6.69 -11.72
C GLU A 47 3.52 -8.16 -11.69
N GLY A 48 2.82 -8.61 -10.67
CA GLY A 48 2.39 -10.01 -10.61
C GLY A 48 1.37 -10.38 -11.69
N ASP A 49 1.00 -11.65 -11.71
CA ASP A 49 0.02 -12.14 -12.68
C ASP A 49 -1.29 -11.37 -12.55
N GLY A 50 -1.87 -11.01 -13.70
CA GLY A 50 -3.11 -10.28 -13.75
C GLY A 50 -2.98 -8.77 -13.72
N PHE A 51 -1.80 -8.23 -13.44
CA PHE A 51 -1.57 -6.79 -13.43
C PHE A 51 -1.23 -6.26 -14.82
N ALA A 52 -1.76 -5.08 -15.15
CA ALA A 52 -1.39 -4.30 -16.32
C ALA A 52 -1.04 -2.90 -15.83
N VAL A 53 0.21 -2.47 -16.05
CA VAL A 53 0.73 -1.20 -15.53
C VAL A 53 0.77 -0.17 -16.64
N ALA A 54 0.05 0.94 -16.46
CA ALA A 54 0.02 2.04 -17.42
C ALA A 54 1.05 3.12 -17.08
N GLU A 55 1.33 3.32 -15.79
CA GLU A 55 2.27 4.34 -15.35
C GLU A 55 2.87 3.93 -14.01
N PHE A 56 4.18 4.17 -13.84
CA PHE A 56 4.84 4.00 -12.56
C PHE A 56 6.01 4.97 -12.47
N SER A 57 5.95 5.91 -11.53
CA SER A 57 7.07 6.79 -11.19
C SER A 57 7.31 6.70 -9.69
N PHE A 58 8.56 6.75 -9.29
CA PHE A 58 8.95 6.48 -7.91
C PHE A 58 10.17 7.30 -7.54
N ASP A 59 10.05 8.10 -6.48
CA ASP A 59 11.12 8.97 -5.99
C ASP A 59 11.19 8.79 -4.48
N PHE A 60 12.07 7.88 -4.03
CA PHE A 60 12.15 7.48 -2.64
C PHE A 60 13.01 8.43 -1.84
N ARG A 61 12.42 9.55 -1.43
CA ARG A 61 13.00 10.54 -0.53
C ARG A 61 11.87 11.28 0.17
N VAL A 62 12.15 11.86 1.32
CA VAL A 62 11.14 12.69 2.00
C VAL A 62 10.76 13.85 1.07
N GLY A 63 9.47 14.02 0.86
CA GLY A 63 8.93 14.99 -0.09
C GLY A 63 8.79 14.46 -1.50
N GLY A 64 9.46 13.35 -1.83
CA GLY A 64 9.25 12.63 -3.07
C GLY A 64 8.01 11.76 -2.98
N GLY A 65 7.72 11.01 -4.03
CA GLY A 65 6.53 10.20 -4.00
C GLY A 65 6.45 9.17 -5.12
N GLU A 66 5.29 8.59 -5.21
CA GLU A 66 4.99 7.57 -6.20
C GLU A 66 3.69 7.94 -6.91
N VAL A 67 3.68 7.76 -8.24
CA VAL A 67 2.43 7.76 -9.01
C VAL A 67 2.38 6.43 -9.74
N SER A 68 1.30 5.68 -9.53
CA SER A 68 1.09 4.45 -10.28
C SER A 68 -0.33 4.38 -10.80
N ARG A 69 -0.47 3.89 -12.03
CA ARG A 69 -1.76 3.61 -12.66
C ARG A 69 -1.70 2.19 -13.19
N PHE A 70 -2.63 1.38 -12.75
CA PHE A 70 -2.63 -0.03 -13.08
C PHE A 70 -4.05 -0.60 -13.03
N SER A 71 -4.22 -1.78 -13.61
CA SER A 71 -5.45 -2.55 -13.47
C SER A 71 -5.09 -3.98 -13.10
N TYR A 72 -6.06 -4.69 -12.55
CA TYR A 72 -5.90 -6.07 -12.15
C TYR A 72 -7.06 -6.90 -12.68
N GLY A 73 -6.75 -8.03 -13.32
CA GLY A 73 -7.76 -8.96 -13.80
C GLY A 73 -8.71 -8.39 -14.82
N GLY A 74 -8.27 -7.40 -15.61
CA GLY A 74 -9.14 -6.74 -16.59
C GLY A 74 -10.13 -5.76 -15.99
N GLY A 75 -9.99 -5.44 -14.71
CA GLY A 75 -10.86 -4.50 -14.02
C GLY A 75 -10.54 -3.04 -14.36
N PRO A 76 -11.19 -2.10 -13.65
CA PRO A 76 -10.99 -0.68 -13.91
C PRO A 76 -9.59 -0.23 -13.50
N GLU A 77 -9.16 0.89 -14.07
CA GLU A 77 -7.86 1.46 -13.73
C GLU A 77 -7.88 2.04 -12.33
N ILE A 78 -6.86 1.69 -11.55
CA ILE A 78 -6.60 2.24 -10.23
C ILE A 78 -5.45 3.23 -10.36
N ARG A 79 -5.60 4.39 -9.74
CA ARG A 79 -4.53 5.38 -9.62
C ARG A 79 -4.15 5.53 -8.15
N LEU A 80 -2.86 5.52 -7.89
CA LEU A 80 -2.30 5.74 -6.55
C LEU A 80 -1.32 6.90 -6.63
N ASP A 81 -1.51 7.89 -5.76
CA ASP A 81 -0.59 9.02 -5.59
C ASP A 81 -0.11 9.01 -4.15
N ALA A 82 1.19 8.85 -3.94
CA ALA A 82 1.77 8.79 -2.60
C ALA A 82 2.86 9.85 -2.44
N GLN A 83 3.05 10.28 -1.19
CA GLN A 83 4.13 11.18 -0.82
C GLN A 83 4.81 10.67 0.43
N PHE A 84 6.14 10.56 0.40
CA PHE A 84 6.91 10.12 1.56
C PHE A 84 7.05 11.27 2.55
N GLN A 85 6.63 11.01 3.78
CA GLN A 85 6.62 12.00 4.86
C GLN A 85 7.83 11.86 5.78
N ASP A 86 8.33 10.62 5.96
CA ASP A 86 9.46 10.35 6.84
C ASP A 86 10.13 9.04 6.40
N ILE A 87 11.45 9.03 6.37
CA ILE A 87 12.23 7.85 6.02
C ILE A 87 13.42 7.79 6.96
N VAL A 88 13.53 6.69 7.72
CA VAL A 88 14.69 6.39 8.56
C VAL A 88 15.22 5.04 8.10
N ALA A 89 16.42 5.04 7.55
CA ALA A 89 16.99 3.84 6.93
C ALA A 89 16.91 2.63 7.85
N ASP A 90 16.42 1.53 7.31
CA ASP A 90 16.29 0.23 7.97
C ASP A 90 15.34 0.21 9.16
N ARG A 91 14.56 1.29 9.38
CA ARG A 91 13.74 1.42 10.59
C ARG A 91 12.31 1.84 10.32
N ARG A 92 12.08 2.86 9.47
CA ARG A 92 10.73 3.44 9.38
C ARG A 92 10.50 4.13 8.05
N ILE A 93 9.31 3.92 7.49
CA ILE A 93 8.84 4.65 6.32
C ILE A 93 7.43 5.12 6.61
N VAL A 94 7.17 6.41 6.47
CA VAL A 94 5.83 6.97 6.60
C VAL A 94 5.46 7.64 5.29
N PHE A 95 4.30 7.28 4.74
CA PHE A 95 3.81 7.92 3.53
C PHE A 95 2.30 8.11 3.58
N SER A 96 1.86 9.20 2.97
CA SER A 96 0.44 9.44 2.74
C SER A 96 0.13 9.05 1.31
N TYR A 97 -1.09 8.56 1.04
CA TYR A 97 -1.46 8.26 -0.33
C TYR A 97 -2.95 8.38 -0.56
N ARG A 98 -3.29 8.62 -1.80
CA ARG A 98 -4.66 8.72 -2.28
C ARG A 98 -4.86 7.67 -3.36
N MET A 99 -6.01 7.02 -3.33
CA MET A 99 -6.39 6.10 -4.40
C MET A 99 -7.67 6.56 -5.07
N ALA A 100 -7.75 6.29 -6.36
CA ALA A 100 -8.95 6.56 -7.16
C ALA A 100 -9.18 5.39 -8.11
N VAL A 101 -10.44 5.12 -8.42
CA VAL A 101 -10.82 4.15 -9.45
C VAL A 101 -11.44 4.96 -10.59
N GLY A 102 -10.73 4.95 -11.75
CA GLY A 102 -11.09 5.88 -12.83
C GLY A 102 -11.05 7.31 -12.31
N PRO A 103 -12.07 8.15 -12.59
CA PRO A 103 -12.08 9.53 -12.10
C PRO A 103 -12.56 9.66 -10.65
N GLN A 104 -12.91 8.57 -9.99
CA GLN A 104 -13.59 8.63 -8.70
C GLN A 104 -12.64 8.38 -7.53
N PRO A 105 -12.46 9.37 -6.63
CA PRO A 105 -11.66 9.16 -5.43
C PRO A 105 -12.25 8.06 -4.55
N MET A 106 -11.41 7.17 -4.03
CA MET A 106 -11.90 6.09 -3.19
C MET A 106 -11.37 6.16 -1.77
N SER A 107 -10.21 6.77 -1.54
CA SER A 107 -9.64 6.84 -0.19
C SER A 107 -8.45 7.79 -0.09
N ALA A 108 -8.15 8.21 1.15
CA ALA A 108 -6.90 8.88 1.49
C ALA A 108 -6.38 8.23 2.78
N SER A 109 -5.09 7.95 2.84
CA SER A 109 -4.51 7.16 3.93
C SER A 109 -3.16 7.69 4.37
N LEU A 110 -2.80 7.37 5.62
CA LEU A 110 -1.45 7.55 6.14
C LEU A 110 -0.96 6.18 6.58
N THR A 111 0.19 5.76 6.04
CA THR A 111 0.77 4.45 6.31
C THR A 111 2.11 4.59 7.01
N THR A 112 2.33 3.78 8.03
CA THR A 112 3.60 3.69 8.74
C THR A 112 4.11 2.26 8.67
N VAL A 113 5.32 2.11 8.14
CA VAL A 113 6.03 0.82 8.11
C VAL A 113 7.18 0.91 9.09
N GLU A 114 7.20 0.03 10.08
CA GLU A 114 8.27 -0.02 11.09
C GLU A 114 8.98 -1.34 11.00
N LEU A 115 10.31 -1.30 11.01
CA LEU A 115 11.16 -2.48 10.94
C LEU A 115 11.95 -2.59 12.24
N THR A 116 11.83 -3.73 12.90
CA THR A 116 12.53 -4.01 14.15
C THR A 116 13.35 -5.29 13.98
N PRO A 117 14.64 -5.28 14.35
CA PRO A 117 15.40 -6.53 14.33
C PRO A 117 14.74 -7.60 15.19
N SER A 118 14.69 -8.82 14.69
CA SER A 118 14.09 -9.96 15.38
C SER A 118 14.96 -11.19 15.09
N GLY A 119 15.82 -11.56 16.03
CA GLY A 119 16.86 -12.56 15.77
C GLY A 119 17.74 -12.09 14.61
N ASP A 120 17.94 -12.92 13.61
CA ASP A 120 18.67 -12.55 12.39
C ASP A 120 17.77 -11.91 11.36
N GLY A 121 16.47 -11.85 11.62
CA GLY A 121 15.48 -11.35 10.70
C GLY A 121 14.86 -10.03 11.13
N THR A 122 13.64 -9.80 10.67
CA THR A 122 12.93 -8.53 10.85
C THR A 122 11.49 -8.79 11.25
N ARG A 123 11.01 -8.03 12.23
CA ARG A 123 9.58 -7.87 12.47
C ARG A 123 9.15 -6.58 11.81
N LEU A 124 8.17 -6.69 10.93
CA LEU A 124 7.57 -5.56 10.24
C LEU A 124 6.21 -5.27 10.85
N THR A 125 5.97 -4.01 11.19
CA THR A 125 4.67 -3.54 11.66
C THR A 125 4.15 -2.53 10.65
N TYR A 126 3.00 -2.83 10.07
CA TYR A 126 2.38 -2.01 9.03
C TYR A 126 1.07 -1.45 9.59
N THR A 127 1.01 -0.13 9.78
CA THR A 127 -0.17 0.54 10.30
C THR A 127 -0.71 1.47 9.24
N GLU A 128 -2.00 1.36 8.94
CA GLU A 128 -2.65 2.28 8.00
C GLU A 128 -3.85 2.92 8.65
N GLN A 129 -3.90 4.26 8.59
CA GLN A 129 -5.02 5.07 9.03
C GLN A 129 -5.67 5.64 7.78
N GLY A 130 -6.94 5.36 7.55
CA GLY A 130 -7.58 5.72 6.30
C GLY A 130 -8.94 6.35 6.43
N ALA A 131 -9.28 7.14 5.43
CA ALA A 131 -10.62 7.66 5.19
C ALA A 131 -11.09 7.06 3.87
N PHE A 132 -12.25 6.40 3.88
CA PHE A 132 -12.81 5.70 2.73
C PHE A 132 -14.07 6.41 2.28
N PHE A 133 -14.15 6.74 0.99
CA PHE A 133 -15.17 7.64 0.44
C PHE A 133 -16.27 6.87 -0.27
N ASP A 134 -17.52 7.24 0.06
CA ASP A 134 -18.70 6.90 -0.77
C ASP A 134 -18.94 5.39 -0.93
N GLY A 135 -18.42 4.58 -0.03
CA GLY A 135 -18.61 3.13 -0.07
C GLY A 135 -17.93 2.42 -1.23
N ILE A 136 -17.00 3.08 -1.93
CA ILE A 136 -16.33 2.49 -3.11
C ILE A 136 -15.38 1.39 -2.70
N ASP A 137 -14.64 1.59 -1.60
CA ASP A 137 -13.79 0.58 -1.01
C ASP A 137 -14.14 0.48 0.48
N SER A 138 -13.68 -0.57 1.13
CA SER A 138 -13.89 -0.77 2.55
C SER A 138 -12.55 -0.91 3.27
N ALA A 139 -12.55 -0.58 4.56
CA ALA A 139 -11.37 -0.78 5.40
C ALA A 139 -10.97 -2.26 5.42
N LYS A 140 -11.95 -3.16 5.50
CA LYS A 140 -11.69 -4.59 5.51
C LYS A 140 -11.05 -5.04 4.19
N GLY A 141 -11.59 -4.59 3.07
CA GLY A 141 -11.02 -4.90 1.76
C GLY A 141 -9.60 -4.38 1.62
N ARG A 142 -9.34 -3.17 2.11
CA ARG A 142 -8.00 -2.59 2.09
C ARG A 142 -7.04 -3.40 2.95
N GLU A 143 -7.47 -3.81 4.13
CA GLU A 143 -6.62 -4.64 5.00
C GLU A 143 -6.31 -5.98 4.35
N GLU A 144 -7.30 -6.64 3.75
CA GLU A 144 -7.08 -7.90 3.06
C GLU A 144 -6.12 -7.75 1.88
N GLY A 145 -6.26 -6.68 1.10
CA GLY A 145 -5.34 -6.39 0.02
C GLY A 145 -3.92 -6.14 0.51
N THR A 146 -3.78 -5.45 1.62
CA THR A 146 -2.47 -5.19 2.22
C THR A 146 -1.83 -6.48 2.73
N ARG A 147 -2.62 -7.39 3.32
CA ARG A 147 -2.08 -8.70 3.72
C ARG A 147 -1.52 -9.45 2.51
N GLY A 148 -2.22 -9.40 1.39
CA GLY A 148 -1.74 -10.00 0.14
C GLY A 148 -0.44 -9.38 -0.35
N LEU A 149 -0.30 -8.06 -0.23
CA LEU A 149 0.94 -7.37 -0.60
C LEU A 149 2.11 -7.81 0.29
N LEU A 150 1.88 -7.97 1.58
CA LEU A 150 2.95 -8.41 2.49
C LEU A 150 3.34 -9.86 2.24
N GLU A 151 2.43 -10.69 1.72
CA GLU A 151 2.78 -12.03 1.24
C GLU A 151 3.62 -11.96 -0.04
N ALA A 152 3.28 -11.06 -0.95
CA ALA A 152 4.08 -10.84 -2.15
C ALA A 152 5.48 -10.33 -1.80
N LEU A 153 5.58 -9.48 -0.77
CA LEU A 153 6.88 -9.04 -0.25
C LEU A 153 7.70 -10.22 0.25
N ALA A 154 7.08 -11.15 0.99
CA ALA A 154 7.79 -12.35 1.46
C ALA A 154 8.39 -13.13 0.30
N ALA A 155 7.63 -13.31 -0.78
CA ALA A 155 8.11 -14.00 -1.97
C ALA A 155 9.27 -13.26 -2.64
N GLU A 156 9.16 -11.93 -2.71
CA GLU A 156 10.23 -11.10 -3.30
C GLU A 156 11.52 -11.21 -2.48
N LEU A 157 11.41 -11.20 -1.16
CA LEU A 157 12.57 -11.30 -0.27
C LEU A 157 13.30 -12.62 -0.43
N GLN A 158 12.60 -13.69 -0.78
CA GLN A 158 13.21 -15.01 -1.00
C GLN A 158 13.92 -15.11 -2.34
N ARG A 159 13.53 -14.30 -3.33
CA ARG A 159 14.10 -14.37 -4.68
C ARG A 159 15.54 -13.89 -4.76
N SER A 160 15.87 -12.90 -3.95
CA SER A 160 17.15 -12.22 -4.07
C SER A 160 18.12 -12.69 -3.02
N ASN A 161 18.97 -13.57 -3.34
CA ASN A 161 20.02 -14.01 -2.43
C ASN A 161 21.36 -13.47 -2.84
#